data_8d362eec84c1a1150828f2ae19bc8f7d
#
_entry.id   8d362eec84c1a1150828f2ae19bc8f7d
#
_cell.length_a   1.000
_cell.length_b   1.000
_cell.length_c   1.000
_cell.angle_alpha   90.00
_cell.angle_beta   90.00
_cell.angle_gamma   90.00
#
_symmetry.space_group_name_H-M   'P 1'
#
loop_
_entity.id
_entity.type
_entity.pdbx_description
1 polymer ?
#
loop_
_entity_poly.entity_id
_entity_poly.type
_entity_poly.pdbx_seq_one_letter_code
_entity_poly.pdbx_strand_id
1 'polypeptide(L)'
;MAEDVLRLLAESDQTLAVAESLTGGMVASELTAVPGASRAFRGSVTAYATELKHRVLGVDAELLAAEGAVNAQVAEEMAAGVRRVLGASWGIATTGVAGPDPQDGQPVGTVFVAVAGPTGRKTARLRLNGSRAEIRRESVRTVLELLSSELRENLRGQDTEQNGGI
;
A
#
# COMPACT_ATOMS: atom_id res chain seq x y z
N MET A 1 12.16 1.63 -9.09
CA MET A 1 11.03 2.20 -8.30
C MET A 1 11.22 1.99 -6.79
N ALA A 2 11.47 0.79 -6.32
CA ALA A 2 11.72 0.52 -4.89
C ALA A 2 12.91 1.31 -4.33
N GLU A 3 14.01 1.35 -5.05
CA GLU A 3 15.20 2.13 -4.68
C GLU A 3 14.89 3.63 -4.52
N ASP A 4 14.13 4.19 -5.45
CA ASP A 4 13.74 5.61 -5.46
C ASP A 4 12.85 5.95 -4.25
N VAL A 5 11.87 5.12 -3.97
CA VAL A 5 10.97 5.26 -2.81
C VAL A 5 11.75 5.22 -1.50
N LEU A 6 12.63 4.24 -1.35
CA LEU A 6 13.44 4.08 -0.13
C LEU A 6 14.40 5.25 0.06
N ARG A 7 14.98 5.76 -1.02
CA ARG A 7 15.84 6.95 -0.99
C ARG A 7 15.08 8.19 -0.53
N LEU A 8 13.89 8.44 -1.10
CA LEU A 8 13.04 9.57 -0.71
C LEU A 8 12.64 9.52 0.76
N LEU A 9 12.30 8.35 1.25
CA LEU A 9 11.95 8.14 2.66
C LEU A 9 13.15 8.40 3.58
N ALA A 10 14.31 7.83 3.24
CA ALA A 10 15.51 7.99 4.06
C ALA A 10 15.99 9.45 4.10
N GLU A 11 15.92 10.18 2.99
CA GLU A 11 16.29 11.61 2.91
C GLU A 11 15.41 12.50 3.79
N SER A 12 14.15 12.12 4.00
CA SER A 12 13.20 12.85 4.86
C SER A 12 13.06 12.27 6.27
N ASP A 13 13.90 11.30 6.63
CA ASP A 13 13.86 10.58 7.91
C ASP A 13 12.48 9.97 8.21
N GLN A 14 11.88 9.39 7.18
CA GLN A 14 10.56 8.75 7.24
C GLN A 14 10.66 7.25 7.00
N THR A 15 9.64 6.53 7.46
CA THR A 15 9.59 5.06 7.43
C THR A 15 8.35 4.54 6.72
N LEU A 16 8.41 3.29 6.29
CA LEU A 16 7.37 2.63 5.50
C LEU A 16 7.00 1.27 6.11
N ALA A 17 5.70 1.00 6.14
CA ALA A 17 5.11 -0.30 6.41
C ALA A 17 4.21 -0.72 5.24
N VAL A 18 4.09 -2.01 5.00
CA VAL A 18 3.33 -2.56 3.88
C VAL A 18 2.30 -3.57 4.36
N ALA A 19 1.06 -3.43 3.90
CA ALA A 19 0.00 -4.42 4.07
C ALA A 19 -0.30 -5.06 2.71
N GLU A 20 -0.19 -6.37 2.62
CA GLU A 20 -0.38 -7.12 1.39
C GLU A 20 -1.52 -8.12 1.49
N SER A 21 -2.28 -8.26 0.41
CA SER A 21 -3.21 -9.35 0.21
C SER A 21 -2.80 -10.17 -1.02
N LEU A 22 -3.28 -9.85 -2.21
CA LEU A 22 -2.99 -10.64 -3.41
C LEU A 22 -1.50 -10.68 -3.79
N THR A 23 -0.72 -9.72 -3.38
CA THR A 23 0.72 -9.65 -3.69
C THR A 23 1.58 -10.56 -2.79
N GLY A 24 1.02 -11.03 -1.67
CA GLY A 24 1.55 -12.14 -0.88
C GLY A 24 2.98 -12.02 -0.38
N GLY A 25 3.48 -10.80 -0.16
CA GLY A 25 4.85 -10.52 0.26
C GLY A 25 5.75 -9.98 -0.85
N MET A 26 5.26 -9.88 -2.09
CA MET A 26 6.06 -9.39 -3.22
C MET A 26 6.47 -7.93 -3.07
N VAL A 27 5.62 -7.07 -2.50
CA VAL A 27 5.97 -5.66 -2.25
C VAL A 27 7.14 -5.58 -1.25
N ALA A 28 7.03 -6.29 -0.16
CA ALA A 28 8.10 -6.39 0.85
C ALA A 28 9.39 -6.96 0.24
N SER A 29 9.27 -7.98 -0.60
CA SER A 29 10.41 -8.60 -1.30
C SER A 29 11.12 -7.60 -2.22
N GLU A 30 10.39 -6.83 -3.00
CA GLU A 30 10.94 -5.78 -3.86
C GLU A 30 11.69 -4.70 -3.05
N LEU A 31 11.14 -4.30 -1.93
CA LEU A 31 11.77 -3.30 -1.06
C LEU A 31 13.05 -3.86 -0.41
N THR A 32 12.99 -5.08 0.12
CA THR A 32 14.15 -5.70 0.80
C THR A 32 15.25 -6.13 -0.15
N ALA A 33 14.99 -6.22 -1.44
CA ALA A 33 16.01 -6.46 -2.47
C ALA A 33 17.00 -5.27 -2.61
N VAL A 34 16.61 -4.08 -2.15
CA VAL A 34 17.45 -2.87 -2.23
C VAL A 34 18.42 -2.83 -1.04
N PRO A 35 19.73 -2.75 -1.28
CA PRO A 35 20.71 -2.54 -0.22
C PRO A 35 20.39 -1.27 0.59
N GLY A 36 20.44 -1.37 1.90
CA GLY A 36 20.13 -0.25 2.80
C GLY A 36 18.64 -0.04 3.06
N ALA A 37 17.77 -0.95 2.63
CA ALA A 37 16.32 -0.87 2.84
C ALA A 37 15.94 -0.65 4.31
N SER A 38 16.68 -1.22 5.24
CA SER A 38 16.42 -1.14 6.69
C SER A 38 16.43 0.29 7.26
N ARG A 39 16.96 1.24 6.53
CA ARG A 39 16.94 2.67 6.93
C ARG A 39 15.55 3.27 6.89
N ALA A 40 14.67 2.74 6.01
CA ALA A 40 13.32 3.27 5.81
C ALA A 40 12.22 2.22 5.95
N PHE A 41 12.45 0.98 5.52
CA PHE A 41 11.47 -0.08 5.56
C PHE A 41 11.43 -0.74 6.95
N ARG A 42 10.26 -0.69 7.62
CA ARG A 42 10.08 -1.25 8.95
C ARG A 42 9.58 -2.69 8.93
N GLY A 43 8.76 -3.02 7.98
CA GLY A 43 8.17 -4.35 7.91
C GLY A 43 6.88 -4.40 7.12
N SER A 44 6.29 -5.59 7.09
CA SER A 44 5.06 -5.86 6.33
C SER A 44 4.16 -6.84 7.06
N VAL A 45 2.88 -6.81 6.70
CA VAL A 45 1.87 -7.77 7.13
C VAL A 45 1.18 -8.31 5.87
N THR A 46 1.24 -9.61 5.65
CA THR A 46 0.42 -10.27 4.64
C THR A 46 -0.87 -10.75 5.30
N ALA A 47 -1.93 -9.97 5.16
CA ALA A 47 -3.26 -10.26 5.67
C ALA A 47 -4.10 -10.88 4.55
N TYR A 48 -3.81 -12.12 4.20
CA TYR A 48 -4.39 -12.79 3.03
C TYR A 48 -5.84 -13.22 3.26
N ALA A 49 -6.13 -13.84 4.38
CA ALA A 49 -7.50 -14.16 4.78
C ALA A 49 -8.26 -12.88 5.10
N THR A 50 -9.52 -12.79 4.68
CA THR A 50 -10.35 -11.58 4.87
C THR A 50 -10.41 -11.16 6.34
N GLU A 51 -10.61 -12.10 7.27
CA GLU A 51 -10.69 -11.82 8.71
C GLU A 51 -9.43 -11.19 9.30
N LEU A 52 -8.25 -11.50 8.75
CA LEU A 52 -6.98 -10.95 9.23
C LEU A 52 -6.83 -9.46 8.92
N LYS A 53 -7.51 -8.97 7.91
CA LYS A 53 -7.57 -7.53 7.63
C LYS A 53 -8.21 -6.77 8.80
N HIS A 54 -9.21 -7.36 9.44
CA HIS A 54 -9.80 -6.82 10.65
C HIS A 54 -8.91 -7.08 11.88
N ARG A 55 -8.58 -8.35 12.14
CA ARG A 55 -7.92 -8.76 13.39
C ARG A 55 -6.51 -8.16 13.55
N VAL A 56 -5.76 -8.04 12.47
CA VAL A 56 -4.37 -7.55 12.51
C VAL A 56 -4.27 -6.08 12.14
N LEU A 57 -5.00 -5.64 11.12
CA LEU A 57 -4.88 -4.28 10.58
C LEU A 57 -5.99 -3.32 11.03
N GLY A 58 -7.01 -3.82 11.72
CA GLY A 58 -8.09 -3.00 12.22
C GLY A 58 -9.08 -2.50 11.15
N VAL A 59 -9.14 -3.17 10.00
CA VAL A 59 -10.18 -2.89 9.00
C VAL A 59 -11.55 -3.17 9.61
N ASP A 60 -12.53 -2.32 9.35
CA ASP A 60 -13.89 -2.45 9.87
C ASP A 60 -14.51 -3.81 9.50
N ALA A 61 -14.90 -4.59 10.50
CA ALA A 61 -15.51 -5.90 10.30
C ALA A 61 -16.84 -5.82 9.55
N GLU A 62 -17.64 -4.79 9.77
CA GLU A 62 -18.91 -4.59 9.07
C GLU A 62 -18.69 -4.26 7.59
N LEU A 63 -17.68 -3.48 7.28
CA LEU A 63 -17.27 -3.19 5.91
C LEU A 63 -16.87 -4.48 5.18
N LEU A 64 -16.05 -5.32 5.80
CA LEU A 64 -15.62 -6.59 5.23
C LEU A 64 -16.81 -7.55 5.02
N ALA A 65 -17.77 -7.58 5.93
CA ALA A 65 -18.97 -8.40 5.82
C ALA A 65 -19.89 -7.92 4.70
N ALA A 66 -20.03 -6.61 4.52
CA ALA A 66 -20.92 -6.02 3.52
C ALA A 66 -20.32 -6.01 2.10
N GLU A 67 -19.05 -5.64 1.97
CA GLU A 67 -18.40 -5.35 0.69
C GLU A 67 -17.33 -6.38 0.28
N GLY A 68 -16.93 -7.26 1.20
CA GLY A 68 -15.79 -8.16 0.97
C GLY A 68 -14.45 -7.44 1.05
N ALA A 69 -13.39 -8.16 0.71
CA ALA A 69 -12.01 -7.66 0.82
C ALA A 69 -11.58 -6.77 -0.36
N VAL A 70 -12.24 -6.89 -1.52
CA VAL A 70 -11.86 -6.18 -2.75
C VAL A 70 -12.66 -4.89 -2.86
N ASN A 71 -12.21 -3.88 -2.16
CA ASN A 71 -12.93 -2.61 -1.99
C ASN A 71 -11.93 -1.49 -1.73
N ALA A 72 -12.20 -0.28 -2.21
CA ALA A 72 -11.32 0.88 -2.06
C ALA A 72 -11.09 1.25 -0.59
N GLN A 73 -12.15 1.26 0.21
CA GLN A 73 -12.04 1.61 1.63
C GLN A 73 -11.28 0.55 2.42
N VAL A 74 -11.41 -0.72 2.06
CA VAL A 74 -10.62 -1.80 2.67
C VAL A 74 -9.13 -1.56 2.43
N ALA A 75 -8.72 -1.23 1.20
CA ALA A 75 -7.32 -0.90 0.89
C ALA A 75 -6.82 0.28 1.72
N GLU A 76 -7.63 1.33 1.81
CA GLU A 76 -7.30 2.52 2.60
C GLU A 76 -7.12 2.20 4.09
N GLU A 77 -8.04 1.45 4.67
CA GLU A 77 -7.97 1.05 6.08
C GLU A 77 -6.83 0.06 6.35
N MET A 78 -6.47 -0.79 5.38
CA MET A 78 -5.28 -1.63 5.46
C MET A 78 -4.00 -0.78 5.52
N ALA A 79 -3.87 0.21 4.66
CA ALA A 79 -2.71 1.12 4.63
C ALA A 79 -2.59 1.90 5.95
N ALA A 80 -3.68 2.48 6.42
CA ALA A 80 -3.71 3.19 7.70
C ALA A 80 -3.42 2.26 8.89
N GLY A 81 -3.98 1.05 8.86
CA GLY A 81 -3.80 0.05 9.90
C GLY A 81 -2.36 -0.43 10.03
N VAL A 82 -1.71 -0.76 8.93
CA VAL A 82 -0.31 -1.21 8.96
C VAL A 82 0.65 -0.09 9.38
N ARG A 83 0.37 1.13 8.97
CA ARG A 83 1.10 2.32 9.42
C ARG A 83 1.08 2.42 10.96
N ARG A 84 -0.07 2.25 11.57
CA ARG A 84 -0.27 2.29 13.01
C ARG A 84 0.38 1.09 13.72
N VAL A 85 0.11 -0.12 13.24
CA VAL A 85 0.56 -1.37 13.89
C VAL A 85 2.09 -1.47 13.89
N LEU A 86 2.74 -1.09 12.81
CA LEU A 86 4.20 -1.15 12.70
C LEU A 86 4.90 0.19 13.05
N GLY A 87 4.14 1.21 13.40
CA GLY A 87 4.69 2.50 13.84
C GLY A 87 5.49 3.21 12.75
N ALA A 88 5.01 3.19 11.51
CA ALA A 88 5.67 3.83 10.37
C ALA A 88 5.08 5.19 10.05
N SER A 89 5.86 6.05 9.37
CA SER A 89 5.38 7.34 8.85
C SER A 89 4.38 7.15 7.72
N TRP A 90 4.59 6.12 6.89
CA TRP A 90 3.78 5.78 5.72
C TRP A 90 3.35 4.32 5.76
N GLY A 91 2.14 4.07 5.33
CA GLY A 91 1.60 2.73 5.08
C GLY A 91 1.11 2.61 3.65
N ILE A 92 1.38 1.49 2.99
CA ILE A 92 0.81 1.16 1.69
C ILE A 92 0.11 -0.18 1.73
N ALA A 93 -0.88 -0.37 0.87
CA ALA A 93 -1.67 -1.60 0.87
C ALA A 93 -2.08 -2.04 -0.54
N THR A 94 -2.24 -3.34 -0.69
CA THR A 94 -2.80 -3.98 -1.88
C THR A 94 -3.94 -4.91 -1.48
N THR A 95 -5.05 -4.86 -2.22
CA THR A 95 -6.12 -5.87 -2.16
C THR A 95 -6.74 -6.04 -3.54
N GLY A 96 -7.15 -7.24 -3.91
CA GLY A 96 -7.69 -7.46 -5.24
C GLY A 96 -7.86 -8.92 -5.63
N VAL A 97 -8.28 -9.13 -6.87
CA VAL A 97 -8.57 -10.43 -7.47
C VAL A 97 -7.48 -10.80 -8.49
N ALA A 98 -6.60 -11.70 -8.09
CA ALA A 98 -5.53 -12.19 -8.98
C ALA A 98 -6.04 -13.23 -10.00
N GLY A 99 -7.15 -13.89 -9.71
CA GLY A 99 -7.73 -14.94 -10.55
C GLY A 99 -7.19 -16.35 -10.25
N PRO A 100 -7.62 -17.37 -10.99
CA PRO A 100 -8.41 -17.31 -12.23
C PRO A 100 -9.91 -17.00 -12.04
N ASP A 101 -10.43 -17.14 -10.82
CA ASP A 101 -11.86 -16.93 -10.54
C ASP A 101 -12.14 -15.54 -9.97
N PRO A 102 -13.33 -14.96 -10.24
CA PRO A 102 -13.79 -13.75 -9.55
C PRO A 102 -13.89 -13.96 -8.03
N GLN A 103 -13.86 -12.87 -7.28
CA GLN A 103 -13.99 -12.89 -5.83
C GLN A 103 -14.79 -11.68 -5.34
N ASP A 104 -15.62 -11.87 -4.30
CA ASP A 104 -16.41 -10.81 -3.66
C ASP A 104 -17.24 -9.97 -4.66
N GLY A 105 -17.76 -10.60 -5.71
CA GLY A 105 -18.53 -9.94 -6.76
C GLY A 105 -17.69 -9.08 -7.72
N GLN A 106 -16.36 -9.12 -7.62
CA GLN A 106 -15.44 -8.37 -8.47
C GLN A 106 -14.77 -9.28 -9.50
N PRO A 107 -14.64 -8.82 -10.77
CA PRO A 107 -13.96 -9.59 -11.80
C PRO A 107 -12.45 -9.70 -11.54
N VAL A 108 -11.85 -10.74 -12.14
CA VAL A 108 -10.38 -10.92 -12.14
C VAL A 108 -9.68 -9.66 -12.66
N GLY A 109 -8.62 -9.25 -11.98
CA GLY A 109 -7.87 -8.05 -12.33
C GLY A 109 -8.36 -6.76 -11.67
N THR A 110 -9.46 -6.82 -10.90
CA THR A 110 -9.87 -5.69 -10.05
C THR A 110 -8.93 -5.62 -8.86
N VAL A 111 -8.17 -4.53 -8.75
CA VAL A 111 -7.20 -4.31 -7.67
C VAL A 111 -7.37 -2.90 -7.11
N PHE A 112 -7.25 -2.77 -5.82
CA PHE A 112 -7.17 -1.48 -5.14
C PHE A 112 -5.82 -1.38 -4.44
N VAL A 113 -5.15 -0.24 -4.64
CA VAL A 113 -3.92 0.10 -3.95
C VAL A 113 -4.13 1.39 -3.17
N ALA A 114 -3.50 1.50 -2.02
CA ALA A 114 -3.69 2.66 -1.15
C ALA A 114 -2.38 3.09 -0.50
N VAL A 115 -2.32 4.38 -0.19
CA VAL A 115 -1.23 5.01 0.57
C VAL A 115 -1.85 5.81 1.70
N ALA A 116 -1.33 5.65 2.90
CA ALA A 116 -1.66 6.46 4.06
C ALA A 116 -0.37 7.12 4.58
N GLY A 117 -0.38 8.43 4.68
CA GLY A 117 0.77 9.22 5.11
C GLY A 117 0.41 10.21 6.20
N PRO A 118 1.38 11.07 6.60
CA PRO A 118 1.18 12.05 7.68
C PRO A 118 0.06 13.05 7.40
N THR A 119 -0.22 13.36 6.14
CA THR A 119 -1.15 14.42 5.75
C THR A 119 -2.43 13.92 5.09
N GLY A 120 -2.58 12.61 4.89
CA GLY A 120 -3.78 12.07 4.27
C GLY A 120 -3.60 10.71 3.65
N ARG A 121 -4.62 10.31 2.90
CA ARG A 121 -4.72 8.99 2.28
C ARG A 121 -5.05 9.13 0.80
N LYS A 122 -4.58 8.18 0.00
CA LYS A 122 -4.90 8.10 -1.42
C LYS A 122 -5.14 6.65 -1.84
N THR A 123 -6.11 6.45 -2.70
CA THR A 123 -6.49 5.13 -3.19
C THR A 123 -6.62 5.18 -4.71
N ALA A 124 -6.19 4.11 -5.38
CA ALA A 124 -6.40 3.94 -6.81
C ALA A 124 -7.06 2.59 -7.09
N ARG A 125 -8.03 2.60 -8.00
CA ARG A 125 -8.65 1.39 -8.53
C ARG A 125 -7.98 1.03 -9.85
N LEU A 126 -7.59 -0.23 -9.98
CA LEU A 126 -6.96 -0.77 -11.17
C LEU A 126 -7.87 -1.80 -11.83
N ARG A 127 -7.85 -1.83 -13.16
CA ARG A 127 -8.44 -2.91 -13.95
C ARG A 127 -7.32 -3.54 -14.75
N LEU A 128 -6.77 -4.62 -14.23
CA LEU A 128 -5.62 -5.30 -14.81
C LEU A 128 -6.07 -6.49 -15.65
N ASN A 129 -5.28 -6.78 -16.68
CA ASN A 129 -5.48 -7.92 -17.55
C ASN A 129 -4.27 -8.85 -17.46
N GLY A 130 -4.44 -10.09 -17.88
CA GLY A 130 -3.38 -11.05 -17.95
C GLY A 130 -3.50 -12.20 -16.95
N SER A 131 -2.41 -12.92 -16.77
CA SER A 131 -2.33 -14.04 -15.85
C SER A 131 -2.33 -13.60 -14.40
N ARG A 132 -2.57 -14.53 -13.51
CA ARG A 132 -2.43 -14.32 -12.05
C ARG A 132 -1.08 -13.69 -11.68
N ALA A 133 0.00 -14.20 -12.25
CA ALA A 133 1.34 -13.67 -12.00
C ALA A 133 1.53 -12.23 -12.50
N GLU A 134 0.99 -11.92 -13.66
CA GLU A 134 1.04 -10.57 -14.24
C GLU A 134 0.25 -9.56 -13.41
N ILE A 135 -0.95 -9.92 -12.99
CA ILE A 135 -1.80 -9.07 -12.13
C ILE A 135 -1.09 -8.77 -10.80
N ARG A 136 -0.48 -9.76 -10.19
CA ARG A 136 0.27 -9.58 -8.94
C ARG A 136 1.48 -8.64 -9.14
N ARG A 137 2.27 -8.85 -10.18
CA ARG A 137 3.42 -7.98 -10.49
C ARG A 137 3.01 -6.53 -10.77
N GLU A 138 1.96 -6.33 -11.56
CA GLU A 138 1.43 -4.99 -11.84
C GLU A 138 0.91 -4.28 -10.59
N SER A 139 0.30 -5.02 -9.67
CA SER A 139 -0.14 -4.48 -8.39
C SER A 139 1.04 -3.95 -7.55
N VAL A 140 2.14 -4.69 -7.53
CA VAL A 140 3.39 -4.26 -6.86
C VAL A 140 3.92 -2.96 -7.47
N ARG A 141 4.05 -2.93 -8.80
CA ARG A 141 4.53 -1.75 -9.53
C ARG A 141 3.66 -0.53 -9.23
N THR A 142 2.35 -0.70 -9.30
CA THR A 142 1.42 0.42 -9.17
C THR A 142 1.37 0.98 -7.75
N VAL A 143 1.40 0.13 -6.72
CA VAL A 143 1.41 0.65 -5.34
C VAL A 143 2.68 1.42 -5.03
N LEU A 144 3.81 1.00 -5.55
CA LEU A 144 5.08 1.73 -5.40
C LEU A 144 5.10 3.04 -6.19
N GLU A 145 4.50 3.06 -7.39
CA GLU A 145 4.32 4.30 -8.16
C GLU A 145 3.43 5.30 -7.44
N LEU A 146 2.32 4.84 -6.87
CA LEU A 146 1.41 5.68 -6.08
C LEU A 146 2.14 6.27 -4.87
N LEU A 147 2.90 5.47 -4.15
CA LEU A 147 3.71 5.94 -3.02
C LEU A 147 4.75 6.98 -3.47
N SER A 148 5.47 6.72 -4.56
CA SER A 148 6.45 7.66 -5.10
C SER A 148 5.82 9.02 -5.40
N SER A 149 4.65 9.03 -6.02
CA SER A 149 3.89 10.24 -6.32
C SER A 149 3.52 11.00 -5.04
N GLU A 150 2.99 10.31 -4.03
CA GLU A 150 2.60 10.91 -2.76
C GLU A 150 3.80 11.46 -1.96
N LEU A 151 4.93 10.75 -1.98
CA LEU A 151 6.15 11.22 -1.35
C LEU A 151 6.66 12.52 -1.99
N ARG A 152 6.62 12.62 -3.30
CA ARG A 152 7.05 13.82 -4.02
C ARG A 152 6.12 15.01 -3.77
N GLU A 153 4.82 14.79 -3.71
CA GLU A 153 3.84 15.83 -3.36
C GLU A 153 4.04 16.33 -1.93
N ASN A 154 4.27 15.44 -0.99
CA ASN A 154 4.52 15.78 0.41
C ASN A 154 5.78 16.65 0.57
N LEU A 155 6.87 16.32 -0.12
CA LEU A 155 8.10 17.10 -0.11
C LEU A 155 7.90 18.51 -0.67
N ARG A 156 7.16 18.67 -1.78
CA ARG A 156 6.83 19.98 -2.36
C ARG A 156 6.00 20.83 -1.42
N GLY A 157 5.04 20.23 -0.70
CA GLY A 157 4.22 20.91 0.31
C GLY A 157 5.07 21.47 1.45
N GLN A 158 6.04 20.72 1.94
CA GLN A 158 6.95 21.15 2.99
C GLN A 158 7.85 22.31 2.54
N ASP A 159 8.38 22.25 1.32
CA ASP A 159 9.21 23.33 0.76
C ASP A 159 8.42 24.66 0.63
N THR A 160 7.14 24.58 0.30
CA THR A 160 6.27 25.76 0.17
C THR A 160 5.98 26.39 1.53
N GLU A 161 5.77 25.59 2.56
CA GLU A 161 5.55 26.07 3.93
C GLU A 161 6.80 26.73 4.53
N GLN A 162 7.99 26.18 4.26
CA GLN A 162 9.25 26.76 4.73
C GLN A 162 9.62 28.08 4.04
N ASN A 163 9.22 28.27 2.78
CA ASN A 163 9.48 29.49 2.03
C ASN A 163 8.40 30.56 2.18
N GLY A 164 7.25 30.25 2.77
CA GLY A 164 6.12 31.15 3.01
C GLY A 164 6.17 31.91 4.36
N GLY A 165 7.19 31.67 5.17
CA GLY A 165 7.37 32.30 6.47
C GLY A 165 8.34 33.49 6.39
N ILE A 166 7.84 34.65 5.92
CA ILE A 166 8.44 35.97 6.19
C ILE A 166 7.41 36.80 6.91
#